data_dafe71c16e147052c6ae5caeb7baff6a
#
_entry.id   dafe71c16e147052c6ae5caeb7baff6a
#
_cell.length_a   1.000
_cell.length_b   1.000
_cell.length_c   1.000
_cell.angle_alpha   90.00
_cell.angle_beta   90.00
_cell.angle_gamma   90.00
#
_symmetry.space_group_name_H-M   'P 1'
#
loop_
_entity.id
_entity.type
_entity.pdbx_description
1 polymer ?
#
loop_
_entity_poly.entity_id
_entity_poly.type
_entity_poly.pdbx_seq_one_letter_code
_entity_poly.pdbx_strand_id
1 'polypeptide(L)'
;MALKLTEKIKNDNFSPLKELHNSIPKTTCKQLNVCCKSGCPPMYFVEFIYILDFIKKNIRKDVLTNIVCQCIDNFFSDDVIKPCPLFNKGCLVYDDRPINCRLYGQIPEEEYKERQSRESSEFVMSAAEIMQKMNLSKIEDVPLFHQCPHVKPVDGSGQEVTLERYNLIFELLADVEKKFLKDIEIDMAFTSYKIFHDHYLWFTIGEDMLEQWAMVKQFLPEDPLLKADLLNKIKLNFQDKKVISV
;
A
#
# COMPACT_ATOMS: atom_id res chain seq x y z
N MET A 1 7.51 13.47 15.35
CA MET A 1 6.40 12.53 15.58
C MET A 1 6.87 11.09 15.46
N ALA A 2 7.51 10.68 14.39
CA ALA A 2 7.98 9.32 14.13
C ALA A 2 8.86 8.71 15.24
N LEU A 3 9.86 9.42 15.74
CA LEU A 3 10.76 8.94 16.79
C LEU A 3 10.04 8.62 18.12
N LYS A 4 9.07 9.45 18.52
CA LYS A 4 8.28 9.22 19.74
C LYS A 4 7.31 8.05 19.61
N LEU A 5 6.88 7.76 18.40
CA LEU A 5 5.96 6.66 18.11
C LEU A 5 6.67 5.32 18.17
N THR A 6 7.86 5.21 17.57
CA THR A 6 8.64 3.96 17.58
C THR A 6 9.06 3.53 18.99
N GLU A 7 9.21 4.45 19.94
CA GLU A 7 9.50 4.14 21.35
C GLU A 7 8.30 3.55 22.10
N LYS A 8 7.07 3.87 21.68
CA LYS A 8 5.83 3.36 22.30
C LYS A 8 5.44 1.98 21.78
N ILE A 9 5.91 1.60 20.58
CA ILE A 9 5.52 0.35 19.92
C ILE A 9 6.34 -0.81 20.46
N LYS A 10 5.66 -1.81 21.02
CA LYS A 10 6.24 -3.06 21.48
C LYS A 10 5.83 -4.19 20.54
N ASN A 11 6.63 -5.25 20.50
CA ASN A 11 6.33 -6.43 19.67
C ASN A 11 4.94 -7.04 19.95
N ASP A 12 4.47 -6.97 21.21
CA ASP A 12 3.18 -7.50 21.63
C ASP A 12 2.00 -6.72 21.03
N ASN A 13 2.20 -5.45 20.62
CA ASN A 13 1.17 -4.67 19.94
C ASN A 13 0.76 -5.28 18.58
N PHE A 14 1.64 -6.09 17.97
CA PHE A 14 1.37 -6.75 16.69
C PHE A 14 0.78 -8.17 16.82
N SER A 15 0.63 -8.70 18.03
CA SER A 15 0.11 -10.07 18.22
C SER A 15 -1.26 -10.29 17.56
N PRO A 16 -2.26 -9.39 17.71
CA PRO A 16 -3.55 -9.57 17.06
C PRO A 16 -3.47 -9.54 15.53
N LEU A 17 -2.57 -8.69 14.97
CA LEU A 17 -2.34 -8.66 13.52
C LEU A 17 -1.73 -9.97 13.02
N LYS A 18 -0.76 -10.53 13.74
CA LYS A 18 -0.13 -11.81 13.39
C LYS A 18 -1.11 -12.97 13.47
N GLU A 19 -1.98 -12.98 14.47
CA GLU A 19 -3.06 -13.98 14.57
C GLU A 19 -3.99 -13.90 13.38
N LEU A 20 -4.39 -12.68 12.99
CA LEU A 20 -5.22 -12.47 11.81
C LEU A 20 -4.49 -12.91 10.53
N HIS A 21 -3.21 -12.58 10.36
CA HIS A 21 -2.38 -13.06 9.25
C HIS A 21 -2.35 -14.59 9.16
N ASN A 22 -2.24 -15.27 10.30
CA ASN A 22 -2.19 -16.73 10.37
C ASN A 22 -3.55 -17.38 10.08
N SER A 23 -4.65 -16.65 10.23
CA SER A 23 -6.00 -17.14 9.91
C SER A 23 -6.31 -17.15 8.40
N ILE A 24 -5.50 -16.44 7.60
CA ILE A 24 -5.67 -16.37 6.16
C ILE A 24 -5.07 -17.63 5.52
N PRO A 25 -5.80 -18.32 4.63
CA PRO A 25 -5.28 -19.50 3.95
C PRO A 25 -3.98 -19.20 3.19
N LYS A 26 -3.08 -20.18 3.20
CA LYS A 26 -1.86 -20.10 2.37
C LYS A 26 -2.24 -20.27 0.90
N THR A 27 -1.45 -19.67 0.02
CA THR A 27 -1.69 -19.72 -1.42
C THR A 27 -0.54 -20.34 -2.20
N THR A 28 -0.82 -20.76 -3.42
CA THR A 28 0.17 -21.23 -4.40
C THR A 28 0.98 -20.08 -5.02
N CYS A 29 0.96 -18.88 -4.44
CA CYS A 29 1.64 -17.73 -5.01
C CYS A 29 3.11 -18.04 -5.28
N LYS A 30 3.48 -18.02 -6.56
CA LYS A 30 4.86 -18.23 -7.02
C LYS A 30 5.68 -16.94 -7.05
N GLN A 31 5.22 -15.89 -6.40
CA GLN A 31 5.86 -14.57 -6.37
C GLN A 31 6.14 -14.00 -7.77
N LEU A 32 5.19 -14.17 -8.70
CA LEU A 32 5.29 -13.62 -10.05
C LEU A 32 5.23 -12.09 -10.08
N ASN A 33 4.95 -11.49 -8.92
CA ASN A 33 4.97 -10.05 -8.66
C ASN A 33 4.00 -9.22 -9.53
N VAL A 34 2.98 -9.85 -10.10
CA VAL A 34 1.96 -9.16 -10.90
C VAL A 34 1.29 -8.08 -10.06
N CYS A 35 0.86 -8.41 -8.83
CA CYS A 35 0.26 -7.45 -7.88
C CYS A 35 1.19 -6.26 -7.58
N CYS A 36 2.50 -6.51 -7.38
CA CYS A 36 3.45 -5.43 -7.07
C CYS A 36 3.70 -4.48 -8.25
N LYS A 37 3.55 -4.98 -9.47
CA LYS A 37 3.67 -4.18 -10.71
C LYS A 37 2.39 -3.41 -11.02
N SER A 38 1.23 -3.97 -10.62
CA SER A 38 -0.08 -3.35 -10.85
C SER A 38 -0.43 -2.28 -9.83
N GLY A 39 0.34 -2.16 -8.76
CA GLY A 39 0.14 -1.14 -7.75
C GLY A 39 0.53 -1.61 -6.35
N CYS A 40 0.40 -0.69 -5.41
CA CYS A 40 0.50 -0.97 -3.99
C CYS A 40 -0.91 -0.92 -3.41
N PRO A 41 -1.45 -2.03 -2.90
CA PRO A 41 -2.79 -1.99 -2.32
C PRO A 41 -2.78 -1.14 -1.05
N PRO A 42 -3.92 -0.52 -0.72
CA PRO A 42 -4.06 0.19 0.54
C PRO A 42 -3.98 -0.77 1.73
N MET A 43 -3.54 -0.25 2.86
CA MET A 43 -3.37 -0.98 4.11
C MET A 43 -3.76 -0.11 5.30
N TYR A 44 -4.09 -0.72 6.42
CA TYR A 44 -4.27 0.00 7.67
C TYR A 44 -2.93 0.44 8.26
N PHE A 45 -2.97 1.43 9.15
CA PHE A 45 -1.76 2.00 9.74
C PHE A 45 -1.00 0.97 10.60
N VAL A 46 -1.69 0.07 11.29
CA VAL A 46 -1.05 -1.03 12.03
C VAL A 46 -0.21 -1.93 11.12
N GLU A 47 -0.70 -2.23 9.92
CA GLU A 47 0.03 -3.03 8.93
C GLU A 47 1.25 -2.26 8.41
N PHE A 48 1.09 -0.96 8.13
CA PHE A 48 2.18 -0.10 7.72
C PHE A 48 3.30 -0.07 8.77
N ILE A 49 2.96 0.15 10.04
CA ILE A 49 3.95 0.18 11.12
C ILE A 49 4.61 -1.18 11.33
N TYR A 50 3.86 -2.27 11.20
CA TYR A 50 4.41 -3.62 11.23
C TYR A 50 5.44 -3.87 10.13
N ILE A 51 5.13 -3.46 8.91
CA ILE A 51 6.05 -3.53 7.77
C ILE A 51 7.27 -2.62 7.98
N LEU A 52 7.06 -1.42 8.52
CA LEU A 52 8.15 -0.49 8.80
C LEU A 52 9.13 -1.05 9.86
N ASP A 53 8.62 -1.70 10.89
CA ASP A 53 9.44 -2.40 11.89
C ASP A 53 10.27 -3.53 11.27
N PHE A 54 9.65 -4.32 10.37
CA PHE A 54 10.36 -5.34 9.60
C PHE A 54 11.47 -4.74 8.73
N ILE A 55 11.16 -3.69 7.97
CA ILE A 55 12.12 -3.01 7.09
C ILE A 55 13.31 -2.51 7.90
N LYS A 56 13.05 -1.86 9.03
CA LYS A 56 14.08 -1.33 9.91
C LYS A 56 15.05 -2.41 10.42
N LYS A 57 14.54 -3.61 10.72
CA LYS A 57 15.32 -4.72 11.28
C LYS A 57 16.08 -5.52 10.22
N ASN A 58 15.54 -5.62 9.00
CA ASN A 58 15.97 -6.64 8.03
C ASN A 58 16.47 -6.07 6.70
N ILE A 59 16.17 -4.80 6.38
CA ILE A 59 16.50 -4.23 5.07
C ILE A 59 17.75 -3.37 5.16
N ARG A 60 18.67 -3.59 4.20
CA ARG A 60 19.90 -2.80 4.11
C ARG A 60 19.60 -1.36 3.73
N LYS A 61 20.45 -0.45 4.17
CA LYS A 61 20.29 1.00 3.97
C LYS A 61 20.20 1.41 2.50
N ASP A 62 20.95 0.77 1.61
CA ASP A 62 20.89 1.06 0.17
C ASP A 62 19.55 0.69 -0.44
N VAL A 63 18.97 -0.44 -0.02
CA VAL A 63 17.62 -0.86 -0.46
C VAL A 63 16.55 0.05 0.13
N LEU A 64 16.69 0.46 1.40
CA LEU A 64 15.79 1.43 2.02
C LEU A 64 15.79 2.75 1.27
N THR A 65 16.97 3.24 0.86
CA THR A 65 17.08 4.45 0.02
C THR A 65 16.26 4.33 -1.27
N ASN A 66 16.30 3.16 -1.93
CA ASN A 66 15.50 2.93 -3.13
C ASN A 66 13.99 2.93 -2.85
N ILE A 67 13.55 2.34 -1.72
CA ILE A 67 12.15 2.38 -1.28
C ILE A 67 11.70 3.83 -1.11
N VAL A 68 12.50 4.66 -0.43
CA VAL A 68 12.21 6.08 -0.21
C VAL A 68 12.10 6.84 -1.53
N CYS A 69 13.08 6.65 -2.42
CA CYS A 69 13.04 7.27 -3.75
C CYS A 69 11.79 6.88 -4.52
N GLN A 70 11.40 5.61 -4.48
CA GLN A 70 10.19 5.14 -5.15
C GLN A 70 8.92 5.72 -4.53
N CYS A 71 8.86 5.91 -3.19
CA CYS A 71 7.74 6.60 -2.55
C CYS A 71 7.60 8.05 -3.07
N ILE A 72 8.72 8.77 -3.19
CA ILE A 72 8.75 10.13 -3.71
C ILE A 72 8.31 10.14 -5.19
N ASP A 73 8.86 9.25 -6.02
CA ASP A 73 8.48 9.13 -7.43
C ASP A 73 6.98 8.85 -7.58
N ASN A 74 6.44 7.93 -6.80
CA ASN A 74 5.03 7.60 -6.83
C ASN A 74 4.15 8.80 -6.42
N PHE A 75 4.59 9.61 -5.45
CA PHE A 75 3.85 10.81 -5.04
C PHE A 75 3.77 11.84 -6.16
N PHE A 76 4.89 12.10 -6.83
CA PHE A 76 4.97 13.08 -7.89
C PHE A 76 4.56 12.55 -9.28
N SER A 77 4.35 11.24 -9.44
CA SER A 77 3.83 10.65 -10.68
C SER A 77 2.34 10.92 -10.84
N ASP A 78 1.93 11.18 -12.08
CA ASP A 78 0.52 11.25 -12.48
C ASP A 78 0.02 9.90 -13.01
N ASP A 79 0.88 8.88 -13.05
CA ASP A 79 0.49 7.54 -13.45
C ASP A 79 -0.57 6.98 -12.50
N VAL A 80 -1.62 6.42 -13.06
CA VAL A 80 -2.69 5.74 -12.30
C VAL A 80 -2.15 4.46 -11.66
N ILE A 81 -1.31 3.73 -12.40
CA ILE A 81 -0.68 2.50 -11.94
C ILE A 81 0.73 2.82 -11.45
N LYS A 82 0.94 2.76 -10.14
CA LYS A 82 2.22 3.03 -9.51
C LYS A 82 2.79 1.74 -8.92
N PRO A 83 4.01 1.34 -9.27
CA PRO A 83 4.59 0.13 -8.73
C PRO A 83 4.73 0.21 -7.20
N CYS A 84 4.59 -0.93 -6.55
CA CYS A 84 4.76 -1.01 -5.10
C CYS A 84 6.21 -0.64 -4.71
N PRO A 85 6.46 0.30 -3.80
CA PRO A 85 7.81 0.65 -3.35
C PRO A 85 8.57 -0.51 -2.70
N LEU A 86 7.85 -1.53 -2.21
CA LEU A 86 8.43 -2.73 -1.60
C LEU A 86 8.79 -3.82 -2.63
N PHE A 87 8.73 -3.49 -3.92
CA PHE A 87 9.10 -4.40 -5.00
C PHE A 87 10.55 -4.16 -5.45
N ASN A 88 11.41 -5.18 -5.25
CA ASN A 88 12.79 -5.17 -5.74
C ASN A 88 13.16 -6.59 -6.19
N LYS A 89 12.94 -6.91 -7.48
CA LYS A 89 13.07 -8.27 -8.04
C LYS A 89 12.19 -9.34 -7.36
N GLY A 90 11.44 -8.96 -6.33
CA GLY A 90 10.54 -9.73 -5.51
C GLY A 90 9.90 -8.84 -4.47
N CYS A 91 8.89 -9.34 -3.74
CA CYS A 91 8.31 -8.64 -2.62
C CYS A 91 9.29 -8.69 -1.43
N LEU A 92 9.79 -7.54 -0.98
CA LEU A 92 10.74 -7.45 0.14
C LEU A 92 10.15 -7.90 1.47
N VAL A 93 8.83 -7.87 1.59
CA VAL A 93 8.08 -8.17 2.82
C VAL A 93 7.10 -9.33 2.60
N TYR A 94 7.49 -10.32 1.80
CA TYR A 94 6.55 -11.35 1.32
C TYR A 94 5.81 -12.06 2.44
N ASP A 95 6.49 -12.44 3.51
CA ASP A 95 5.89 -13.15 4.64
C ASP A 95 5.12 -12.21 5.59
N ASP A 96 5.44 -10.92 5.58
CA ASP A 96 4.84 -9.88 6.41
C ASP A 96 3.94 -8.92 5.60
N ARG A 97 3.60 -9.30 4.35
CA ARG A 97 2.77 -8.49 3.46
C ARG A 97 1.39 -8.20 4.04
N PRO A 98 0.79 -7.04 3.70
CA PRO A 98 -0.54 -6.65 4.16
C PRO A 98 -1.63 -7.67 3.81
N ILE A 99 -2.74 -7.64 4.53
CA ILE A 99 -3.91 -8.50 4.32
C ILE A 99 -4.41 -8.43 2.88
N ASN A 100 -4.49 -7.26 2.29
CA ASN A 100 -4.85 -7.12 0.87
C ASN A 100 -3.93 -7.93 -0.06
N CYS A 101 -2.61 -7.91 0.20
CA CYS A 101 -1.67 -8.69 -0.58
C CYS A 101 -1.81 -10.20 -0.33
N ARG A 102 -2.21 -10.59 0.89
CA ARG A 102 -2.42 -11.99 1.28
C ARG A 102 -3.67 -12.54 0.64
N LEU A 103 -4.73 -11.74 0.54
CA LEU A 103 -6.02 -12.10 -0.03
C LEU A 103 -6.06 -11.98 -1.57
N TYR A 104 -5.04 -11.35 -2.17
CA TYR A 104 -5.01 -11.14 -3.62
C TYR A 104 -5.07 -12.46 -4.39
N GLY A 105 -6.10 -12.59 -5.22
CA GLY A 105 -6.36 -13.77 -6.02
C GLY A 105 -7.01 -14.95 -5.28
N GLN A 106 -7.43 -14.77 -4.01
CA GLN A 106 -8.09 -15.82 -3.23
C GLN A 106 -9.62 -15.77 -3.28
N ILE A 107 -10.19 -14.65 -3.71
CA ILE A 107 -11.66 -14.54 -3.87
C ILE A 107 -12.06 -15.30 -5.13
N PRO A 108 -13.15 -16.11 -5.11
CA PRO A 108 -13.67 -16.78 -6.28
C PRO A 108 -13.90 -15.81 -7.44
N GLU A 109 -13.66 -16.27 -8.67
CA GLU A 109 -13.71 -15.40 -9.85
C GLU A 109 -15.10 -14.78 -10.06
N GLU A 110 -16.15 -15.54 -9.79
CA GLU A 110 -17.54 -15.07 -9.91
C GLU A 110 -17.83 -13.94 -8.90
N GLU A 111 -17.48 -14.13 -7.64
CA GLU A 111 -17.66 -13.10 -6.60
C GLU A 111 -16.78 -11.87 -6.87
N TYR A 112 -15.59 -12.07 -7.43
CA TYR A 112 -14.71 -10.98 -7.83
C TYR A 112 -15.31 -10.17 -8.99
N LYS A 113 -15.87 -10.83 -10.02
CA LYS A 113 -16.54 -10.20 -11.14
C LYS A 113 -17.76 -9.40 -10.69
N GLU A 114 -18.54 -9.94 -9.76
CA GLU A 114 -19.70 -9.24 -9.19
C GLU A 114 -19.26 -7.95 -8.50
N ARG A 115 -18.22 -8.02 -7.65
CA ARG A 115 -17.67 -6.85 -6.96
C ARG A 115 -17.05 -5.83 -7.91
N GLN A 116 -16.40 -6.28 -8.98
CA GLN A 116 -15.71 -5.46 -9.99
C GLN A 116 -16.62 -5.20 -11.20
N SER A 117 -17.92 -5.40 -11.07
CA SER A 117 -18.86 -5.14 -12.15
C SER A 117 -18.70 -3.71 -12.65
N ARG A 118 -18.62 -3.56 -13.98
CA ARG A 118 -18.59 -2.26 -14.65
C ARG A 118 -19.89 -1.46 -14.45
N GLU A 119 -20.92 -2.11 -13.92
CA GLU A 119 -22.20 -1.52 -13.61
C GLU A 119 -22.28 -1.03 -12.16
N SER A 120 -21.32 -1.37 -11.31
CA SER A 120 -21.31 -0.90 -9.92
C SER A 120 -21.12 0.61 -9.85
N SER A 121 -21.87 1.26 -8.96
CA SER A 121 -21.78 2.72 -8.76
C SER A 121 -20.38 3.15 -8.33
N GLU A 122 -19.71 2.36 -7.50
CA GLU A 122 -18.34 2.61 -7.05
C GLU A 122 -17.35 2.53 -8.21
N PHE A 123 -17.50 1.54 -9.11
CA PHE A 123 -16.67 1.43 -10.30
C PHE A 123 -16.88 2.63 -11.22
N VAL A 124 -18.13 3.02 -11.49
CA VAL A 124 -18.45 4.14 -12.39
C VAL A 124 -17.84 5.44 -11.86
N MET A 125 -17.94 5.72 -10.56
CA MET A 125 -17.32 6.90 -9.94
C MET A 125 -15.80 6.89 -10.05
N SER A 126 -15.16 5.75 -9.73
CA SER A 126 -13.72 5.60 -9.84
C SER A 126 -13.24 5.64 -11.29
N ALA A 127 -14.02 5.05 -12.20
CA ALA A 127 -13.71 5.01 -13.62
C ALA A 127 -13.70 6.40 -14.26
N ALA A 128 -14.64 7.28 -13.88
CA ALA A 128 -14.69 8.64 -14.39
C ALA A 128 -13.40 9.41 -14.08
N GLU A 129 -12.86 9.26 -12.88
CA GLU A 129 -11.59 9.87 -12.49
C GLU A 129 -10.39 9.26 -13.25
N ILE A 130 -10.37 7.94 -13.40
CA ILE A 130 -9.34 7.24 -14.17
C ILE A 130 -9.39 7.63 -15.64
N MET A 131 -10.57 7.67 -16.24
CA MET A 131 -10.76 8.09 -17.65
C MET A 131 -10.22 9.50 -17.87
N GLN A 132 -10.52 10.43 -16.98
CA GLN A 132 -10.00 11.79 -17.06
C GLN A 132 -8.46 11.82 -16.98
N LYS A 133 -7.87 11.12 -16.03
CA LYS A 133 -6.40 11.09 -15.83
C LYS A 133 -5.66 10.39 -16.96
N MET A 134 -6.24 9.35 -17.53
CA MET A 134 -5.64 8.56 -18.62
C MET A 134 -6.07 9.02 -20.02
N ASN A 135 -6.91 10.06 -20.11
CA ASN A 135 -7.48 10.53 -21.36
C ASN A 135 -8.20 9.42 -22.17
N LEU A 136 -8.93 8.56 -21.46
CA LEU A 136 -9.70 7.47 -22.03
C LEU A 136 -11.08 7.95 -22.46
N SER A 137 -11.56 7.47 -23.60
CA SER A 137 -12.87 7.86 -24.18
C SER A 137 -14.00 6.89 -23.81
N LYS A 138 -13.66 5.68 -23.32
CA LYS A 138 -14.62 4.63 -23.04
C LYS A 138 -14.35 3.99 -21.68
N ILE A 139 -15.43 3.65 -20.96
CA ILE A 139 -15.33 2.98 -19.67
C ILE A 139 -14.76 1.56 -19.77
N GLU A 140 -14.94 0.91 -20.93
CA GLU A 140 -14.40 -0.42 -21.20
C GLU A 140 -12.87 -0.44 -21.23
N ASP A 141 -12.24 0.70 -21.52
CA ASP A 141 -10.79 0.83 -21.56
C ASP A 141 -10.18 1.04 -20.17
N VAL A 142 -11.00 1.29 -19.14
CA VAL A 142 -10.53 1.42 -17.75
C VAL A 142 -10.05 0.08 -17.24
N PRO A 143 -8.78 -0.01 -16.76
CA PRO A 143 -8.26 -1.28 -16.26
C PRO A 143 -9.05 -1.74 -15.03
N LEU A 144 -9.51 -2.98 -15.05
CA LEU A 144 -9.99 -3.66 -13.85
C LEU A 144 -8.80 -4.24 -13.10
N PHE A 145 -8.82 -4.14 -11.77
CA PHE A 145 -7.83 -4.84 -10.96
C PHE A 145 -8.05 -6.35 -11.12
N HIS A 146 -7.13 -6.99 -11.82
CA HIS A 146 -7.27 -8.40 -12.13
C HIS A 146 -6.92 -9.27 -10.93
N GLN A 147 -7.68 -10.36 -10.77
CA GLN A 147 -7.23 -11.48 -9.98
C GLN A 147 -5.91 -12.00 -10.53
N CYS A 148 -5.05 -12.52 -9.66
CA CYS A 148 -3.90 -13.27 -10.11
C CYS A 148 -4.34 -14.68 -10.54
N PRO A 149 -4.29 -15.03 -11.83
CA PRO A 149 -4.75 -16.36 -12.30
C PRO A 149 -3.85 -17.49 -11.78
N HIS A 150 -2.71 -17.15 -11.17
CA HIS A 150 -1.73 -18.10 -10.67
C HIS A 150 -1.85 -18.36 -9.17
N VAL A 151 -2.76 -17.67 -8.48
CA VAL A 151 -2.97 -17.84 -7.05
C VAL A 151 -4.19 -18.73 -6.84
N LYS A 152 -3.97 -19.83 -6.13
CA LYS A 152 -5.03 -20.71 -5.65
C LYS A 152 -4.80 -20.96 -4.17
N PRO A 153 -5.87 -21.13 -3.37
CA PRO A 153 -5.71 -21.60 -2.01
C PRO A 153 -4.94 -22.91 -2.01
N VAL A 154 -3.92 -23.02 -1.14
CA VAL A 154 -3.22 -24.28 -0.92
C VAL A 154 -3.90 -24.89 0.25
N ASP A 155 -4.82 -25.78 0.02
CA ASP A 155 -5.02 -26.83 0.98
C ASP A 155 -6.19 -27.77 0.73
N GLY A 156 -6.16 -28.83 1.47
CA GLY A 156 -7.29 -29.69 1.73
C GLY A 156 -8.28 -29.13 2.76
N SER A 157 -8.23 -27.86 3.16
CA SER A 157 -9.19 -27.28 4.11
C SER A 157 -10.52 -26.92 3.45
N GLY A 158 -10.55 -26.85 2.13
CA GLY A 158 -11.75 -26.53 1.36
C GLY A 158 -12.37 -25.16 1.66
N GLN A 159 -11.63 -24.31 2.37
CA GLN A 159 -12.12 -22.98 2.76
C GLN A 159 -11.64 -21.95 1.75
N GLU A 160 -12.37 -21.82 0.68
CA GLU A 160 -12.25 -20.65 -0.20
C GLU A 160 -12.48 -19.37 0.60
N VAL A 161 -11.82 -18.29 0.22
CA VAL A 161 -12.07 -16.96 0.79
C VAL A 161 -13.29 -16.40 0.06
N THR A 162 -14.49 -16.72 0.53
CA THR A 162 -15.73 -16.12 0.05
C THR A 162 -15.72 -14.61 0.31
N LEU A 163 -16.57 -13.87 -0.38
CA LEU A 163 -16.72 -12.42 -0.17
C LEU A 163 -17.13 -12.10 1.28
N GLU A 164 -18.00 -12.93 1.88
CA GLU A 164 -18.40 -12.80 3.29
C GLU A 164 -17.16 -12.93 4.21
N ARG A 165 -16.34 -13.95 4.00
CA ARG A 165 -15.12 -14.16 4.78
C ARG A 165 -14.11 -13.04 4.55
N TYR A 166 -13.99 -12.54 3.32
CA TYR A 166 -13.17 -11.38 3.00
C TYR A 166 -13.61 -10.15 3.81
N ASN A 167 -14.89 -9.84 3.81
CA ASN A 167 -15.44 -8.71 4.57
C ASN A 167 -15.19 -8.88 6.09
N LEU A 168 -15.44 -10.07 6.63
CA LEU A 168 -15.17 -10.38 8.04
C LEU A 168 -13.68 -10.16 8.40
N ILE A 169 -12.75 -10.56 7.53
CA ILE A 169 -11.31 -10.34 7.75
C ILE A 169 -11.02 -8.83 7.84
N PHE A 170 -11.63 -7.99 6.99
CA PHE A 170 -11.45 -6.54 7.04
C PHE A 170 -12.12 -5.88 8.26
N GLU A 171 -13.24 -6.38 8.72
CA GLU A 171 -13.86 -5.94 9.97
C GLU A 171 -12.95 -6.24 11.17
N LEU A 172 -12.41 -7.46 11.23
CA LEU A 172 -11.45 -7.84 12.26
C LEU A 172 -10.17 -7.01 12.20
N LEU A 173 -9.67 -6.73 10.99
CA LEU A 173 -8.51 -5.86 10.81
C LEU A 173 -8.78 -4.42 11.29
N ALA A 174 -9.98 -3.89 11.02
CA ALA A 174 -10.37 -2.58 11.52
C ALA A 174 -10.42 -2.54 13.07
N ASP A 175 -10.83 -3.63 13.71
CA ASP A 175 -10.82 -3.73 15.16
C ASP A 175 -9.39 -3.85 15.72
N VAL A 176 -8.50 -4.57 15.03
CA VAL A 176 -7.06 -4.61 15.35
C VAL A 176 -6.46 -3.21 15.25
N GLU A 177 -6.77 -2.46 14.20
CA GLU A 177 -6.34 -1.08 14.01
C GLU A 177 -6.80 -0.18 15.17
N LYS A 178 -8.09 -0.19 15.51
CA LYS A 178 -8.65 0.61 16.61
C LYS A 178 -7.94 0.33 17.93
N LYS A 179 -7.71 -0.96 18.24
CA LYS A 179 -6.99 -1.36 19.45
C LYS A 179 -5.55 -0.87 19.42
N PHE A 180 -4.85 -1.08 18.30
CA PHE A 180 -3.47 -0.64 18.12
C PHE A 180 -3.32 0.87 18.35
N LEU A 181 -4.17 1.68 17.69
CA LEU A 181 -4.15 3.13 17.81
C LEU A 181 -4.40 3.61 19.24
N LYS A 182 -5.34 2.97 19.94
CA LYS A 182 -5.59 3.24 21.35
C LYS A 182 -4.37 2.93 22.21
N ASP A 183 -3.72 1.80 21.99
CA ASP A 183 -2.55 1.36 22.74
C ASP A 183 -1.34 2.28 22.56
N ILE A 184 -1.21 2.92 21.41
CA ILE A 184 -0.14 3.88 21.09
C ILE A 184 -0.55 5.35 21.27
N GLU A 185 -1.79 5.61 21.71
CA GLU A 185 -2.34 6.95 21.96
C GLU A 185 -2.32 7.88 20.72
N ILE A 186 -2.69 7.34 19.56
CA ILE A 186 -2.85 8.11 18.32
C ILE A 186 -4.33 8.35 18.07
N ASP A 187 -4.68 9.59 17.71
CA ASP A 187 -6.03 9.93 17.28
C ASP A 187 -6.34 9.31 15.92
N MET A 188 -7.51 8.66 15.83
CA MET A 188 -7.97 7.99 14.62
C MET A 188 -8.19 8.93 13.42
N ALA A 189 -8.31 10.25 13.65
CA ALA A 189 -8.47 11.22 12.57
C ALA A 189 -7.30 11.22 11.56
N PHE A 190 -6.13 10.73 11.97
CA PHE A 190 -4.93 10.71 11.14
C PHE A 190 -4.65 9.37 10.45
N THR A 191 -5.38 8.33 10.81
CA THR A 191 -5.13 6.98 10.31
C THR A 191 -6.22 6.58 9.33
N SER A 192 -5.99 6.84 8.08
CA SER A 192 -6.85 6.32 7.02
C SER A 192 -6.23 5.07 6.40
N TYR A 193 -7.07 4.31 5.75
CA TYR A 193 -6.68 3.20 4.89
C TYR A 193 -5.98 3.76 3.64
N LYS A 194 -4.65 3.72 3.63
CA LYS A 194 -3.80 4.36 2.62
C LYS A 194 -2.83 3.36 2.00
N ILE A 195 -2.33 3.67 0.82
CA ILE A 195 -1.24 2.92 0.19
C ILE A 195 0.09 3.21 0.91
N PHE A 196 1.05 2.29 0.78
CA PHE A 196 2.32 2.34 1.54
C PHE A 196 3.06 3.68 1.39
N HIS A 197 3.21 4.21 0.19
CA HIS A 197 3.97 5.45 0.00
C HIS A 197 3.30 6.67 0.63
N ASP A 198 1.97 6.73 0.67
CA ASP A 198 1.26 7.82 1.35
C ASP A 198 1.43 7.73 2.87
N HIS A 199 1.33 6.53 3.44
CA HIS A 199 1.65 6.32 4.85
C HIS A 199 3.09 6.71 5.16
N TYR A 200 4.03 6.27 4.32
CA TYR A 200 5.46 6.49 4.54
C TYR A 200 5.80 7.98 4.52
N LEU A 201 5.32 8.70 3.51
CA LEU A 201 5.58 10.13 3.38
C LEU A 201 4.90 10.92 4.51
N TRP A 202 3.61 10.62 4.79
CA TRP A 202 2.91 11.25 5.91
C TRP A 202 3.65 11.04 7.25
N PHE A 203 4.09 9.82 7.50
CA PHE A 203 4.79 9.46 8.74
C PHE A 203 6.15 10.15 8.87
N THR A 204 6.88 10.30 7.76
CA THR A 204 8.26 10.79 7.75
C THR A 204 8.38 12.30 7.67
N ILE A 205 7.56 12.96 6.85
CA ILE A 205 7.65 14.42 6.62
C ILE A 205 6.48 15.21 7.23
N GLY A 206 5.39 14.55 7.60
CA GLY A 206 4.20 15.18 8.17
C GLY A 206 3.26 15.79 7.14
N GLU A 207 2.08 16.16 7.61
CA GLU A 207 0.99 16.67 6.78
C GLU A 207 1.33 18.01 6.12
N ASP A 208 1.83 18.96 6.89
CA ASP A 208 2.19 20.32 6.39
C ASP A 208 3.17 20.25 5.21
N MET A 209 4.16 19.35 5.28
CA MET A 209 5.13 19.18 4.20
C MET A 209 4.52 18.47 2.99
N LEU A 210 3.62 17.51 3.21
CA LEU A 210 2.88 16.86 2.13
C LEU A 210 1.99 17.85 1.38
N GLU A 211 1.33 18.78 2.08
CA GLU A 211 0.56 19.84 1.45
C GLU A 211 1.45 20.75 0.60
N GLN A 212 2.62 21.12 1.11
CA GLN A 212 3.59 21.89 0.33
C GLN A 212 4.05 21.12 -0.92
N TRP A 213 4.30 19.81 -0.80
CA TRP A 213 4.66 18.95 -1.94
C TRP A 213 3.52 18.80 -2.94
N ALA A 214 2.28 18.74 -2.47
CA ALA A 214 1.11 18.71 -3.34
C ALA A 214 1.00 20.01 -4.16
N MET A 215 1.28 21.17 -3.55
CA MET A 215 1.36 22.43 -4.29
C MET A 215 2.50 22.42 -5.31
N VAL A 216 3.70 21.97 -4.91
CA VAL A 216 4.84 21.85 -5.84
C VAL A 216 4.49 20.94 -7.02
N LYS A 217 3.78 19.83 -6.78
CA LYS A 217 3.35 18.92 -7.84
C LYS A 217 2.50 19.60 -8.92
N GLN A 218 1.63 20.55 -8.55
CA GLN A 218 0.78 21.29 -9.49
C GLN A 218 1.60 22.20 -10.43
N PHE A 219 2.80 22.59 -10.01
CA PHE A 219 3.69 23.49 -10.75
C PHE A 219 4.94 22.78 -11.31
N LEU A 220 4.91 21.43 -11.36
CA LEU A 220 6.01 20.69 -11.96
C LEU A 220 6.17 21.09 -13.44
N PRO A 221 7.43 21.30 -13.90
CA PRO A 221 7.68 21.59 -15.30
C PRO A 221 7.17 20.47 -16.20
N GLU A 222 6.60 20.83 -17.35
CA GLU A 222 6.25 19.87 -18.40
C GLU A 222 7.50 19.27 -19.04
N ASP A 223 8.61 20.01 -19.06
CA ASP A 223 9.90 19.53 -19.56
C ASP A 223 10.42 18.37 -18.70
N PRO A 224 10.61 17.17 -19.28
CA PRO A 224 11.01 15.99 -18.54
C PRO A 224 12.36 16.10 -17.83
N LEU A 225 13.31 16.88 -18.41
CA LEU A 225 14.65 17.04 -17.85
C LEU A 225 14.61 17.97 -16.62
N LEU A 226 13.88 19.07 -16.70
CA LEU A 226 13.67 19.97 -15.57
C LEU A 226 12.89 19.30 -14.45
N LYS A 227 11.87 18.51 -14.78
CA LYS A 227 11.11 17.71 -13.83
C LYS A 227 12.02 16.71 -13.11
N ALA A 228 12.85 15.97 -13.84
CA ALA A 228 13.79 15.02 -13.28
C ALA A 228 14.83 15.68 -12.36
N ASP A 229 15.39 16.84 -12.76
CA ASP A 229 16.34 17.58 -11.92
C ASP A 229 15.72 18.03 -10.61
N LEU A 230 14.50 18.57 -10.65
CA LEU A 230 13.76 18.99 -9.46
C LEU A 230 13.48 17.78 -8.51
N LEU A 231 13.02 16.66 -9.06
CA LEU A 231 12.77 15.46 -8.27
C LEU A 231 14.04 14.90 -7.65
N ASN A 232 15.17 14.95 -8.36
CA ASN A 232 16.46 14.54 -7.83
C ASN A 232 16.90 15.45 -6.68
N LYS A 233 16.71 16.76 -6.76
CA LYS A 233 16.98 17.69 -5.66
C LYS A 233 16.12 17.40 -4.43
N ILE A 234 14.83 17.10 -4.62
CA ILE A 234 13.93 16.70 -3.54
C ILE A 234 14.44 15.42 -2.86
N LYS A 235 14.80 14.40 -3.64
CA LYS A 235 15.33 13.12 -3.14
C LYS A 235 16.63 13.30 -2.35
N LEU A 236 17.56 14.08 -2.86
CA LEU A 236 18.83 14.39 -2.18
C LEU A 236 18.59 15.10 -0.85
N ASN A 237 17.78 16.14 -0.83
CA ASN A 237 17.42 16.86 0.39
C ASN A 237 16.72 15.97 1.42
N PHE A 238 15.95 14.99 0.96
CA PHE A 238 15.27 14.05 1.83
C PHE A 238 16.25 13.04 2.44
N GLN A 239 17.25 12.59 1.68
CA GLN A 239 18.29 11.68 2.14
C GLN A 239 19.21 12.32 3.18
N ASP A 240 19.58 13.61 2.98
CA ASP A 240 20.47 14.35 3.87
C ASP A 240 19.84 14.67 5.23
N LYS A 241 18.52 14.80 5.32
CA LYS A 241 17.80 15.13 6.57
C LYS A 241 17.71 14.00 7.57
N LYS A 242 18.47 12.91 7.44
CA LYS A 242 18.41 11.71 8.32
C LYS A 242 17.02 11.06 8.42
N VAL A 243 16.13 11.33 7.48
CA VAL A 243 14.79 10.73 7.45
C VAL A 243 14.85 9.20 7.22
N ILE A 244 16.03 8.72 6.77
CA ILE A 244 16.35 7.29 6.61
C ILE A 244 16.78 6.65 7.94
N SER A 245 16.94 7.42 9.01
CA SER A 245 17.26 6.91 10.34
C SER A 245 16.01 6.75 11.23
N VAL A 246 14.98 6.15 10.65
CA VAL A 246 13.81 5.69 11.41
C VAL A 246 14.13 4.38 12.11
#